data_4435150aa1e761d0d18ff04bff89efac
#
_entry.id   4435150aa1e761d0d18ff04bff89efac
#
_cell.length_a   1.000
_cell.length_b   1.000
_cell.length_c   1.000
_cell.angle_alpha   90.00
_cell.angle_beta   90.00
_cell.angle_gamma   90.00
#
_symmetry.space_group_name_H-M   'P 1'
#
loop_
_entity.id
_entity.type
_entity.pdbx_description
1 polymer ?
#
loop_
_entity_poly.entity_id
_entity_poly.type
_entity_poly.pdbx_seq_one_letter_code
_entity_poly.pdbx_strand_id
1 'polypeptide(L)'
;KFLGGVPTRVPVYEQDGFRLRVEAIRERISHNTKAILINSPSNPTGCLISEEDMKAIAGLSPYIISDEIYHGLVYEGQEHSILEFTDRAFVLNGFSKLYAMTGYRLGYLIAPPRFIRPIQKMQQNFFICAGSLAQRAGIAALQESEAEVEEMRSIYDRRRKFMIKRLKELGFSIAVEPTGAFYVFANARSFSGDS
;
A
#
# COMPACT_ATOMS: atom_id res chain seq x y z
N LYS A 1 8.83 15.69 -6.13
CA LYS A 1 8.85 17.11 -6.56
C LYS A 1 9.98 17.92 -5.90
N PHE A 2 10.17 17.81 -4.57
CA PHE A 2 11.18 18.56 -3.82
C PHE A 2 12.60 18.43 -4.40
N LEU A 3 12.99 17.24 -4.83
CA LEU A 3 14.30 16.96 -5.45
C LEU A 3 14.26 16.99 -7.00
N GLY A 4 13.31 17.71 -7.61
CA GLY A 4 13.20 17.83 -9.05
C GLY A 4 12.52 16.66 -9.76
N GLY A 5 12.04 15.67 -9.04
CA GLY A 5 11.29 14.56 -9.63
C GLY A 5 9.93 15.00 -10.16
N VAL A 6 9.60 14.59 -11.39
CA VAL A 6 8.32 14.85 -12.04
C VAL A 6 7.46 13.58 -11.98
N PRO A 7 6.33 13.59 -11.22
CA PRO A 7 5.47 12.42 -11.17
C PRO A 7 4.63 12.31 -12.46
N THR A 8 4.70 11.16 -13.09
CA THR A 8 3.81 10.76 -14.18
C THR A 8 2.73 9.85 -13.61
N ARG A 9 1.46 10.26 -13.74
CA ARG A 9 0.33 9.50 -13.20
C ARG A 9 -0.08 8.39 -14.16
N VAL A 10 -0.32 7.20 -13.62
CA VAL A 10 -0.97 6.08 -14.30
C VAL A 10 -2.37 5.98 -13.73
N PRO A 11 -3.42 6.39 -14.47
CA PRO A 11 -4.78 6.35 -13.95
C PRO A 11 -5.29 4.91 -13.85
N VAL A 12 -6.10 4.66 -12.83
CA VAL A 12 -6.94 3.48 -12.69
C VAL A 12 -8.39 3.91 -12.72
N TYR A 13 -9.28 3.11 -13.29
CA TYR A 13 -10.65 3.51 -13.58
C TYR A 13 -11.66 2.60 -12.87
N GLU A 14 -12.78 3.19 -12.47
CA GLU A 14 -13.89 2.49 -11.81
C GLU A 14 -14.43 1.36 -12.67
N GLN A 15 -14.60 1.58 -13.98
CA GLN A 15 -15.09 0.60 -14.95
C GLN A 15 -14.19 -0.64 -15.09
N ASP A 16 -12.91 -0.50 -14.77
CA ASP A 16 -11.93 -1.60 -14.80
C ASP A 16 -11.70 -2.18 -13.37
N GLY A 17 -12.59 -1.86 -12.43
CA GLY A 17 -12.46 -2.27 -11.02
C GLY A 17 -11.22 -1.70 -10.34
N PHE A 18 -10.75 -0.53 -10.76
CA PHE A 18 -9.51 0.12 -10.27
C PHE A 18 -8.25 -0.75 -10.45
N ARG A 19 -8.29 -1.74 -11.34
CA ARG A 19 -7.12 -2.57 -11.64
C ARG A 19 -5.99 -1.72 -12.22
N LEU A 20 -4.78 -1.92 -11.71
CA LEU A 20 -3.57 -1.34 -12.27
C LEU A 20 -3.16 -2.11 -13.52
N ARG A 21 -3.27 -1.46 -14.68
CA ARG A 21 -2.89 -2.06 -15.97
C ARG A 21 -1.40 -1.88 -16.22
N VAL A 22 -0.67 -2.97 -16.33
CA VAL A 22 0.80 -2.95 -16.51
C VAL A 22 1.18 -2.28 -17.83
N GLU A 23 0.38 -2.45 -18.89
CA GLU A 23 0.55 -1.77 -20.17
C GLU A 23 0.52 -0.25 -20.01
N ALA A 24 -0.41 0.27 -19.19
CA ALA A 24 -0.52 1.70 -18.93
C ALA A 24 0.71 2.26 -18.17
N ILE A 25 1.37 1.43 -17.37
CA ILE A 25 2.68 1.78 -16.78
C ILE A 25 3.74 1.79 -17.86
N ARG A 26 3.81 0.73 -18.67
CA ARG A 26 4.83 0.54 -19.72
C ARG A 26 4.83 1.69 -20.73
N GLU A 27 3.65 2.14 -21.18
CA GLU A 27 3.49 3.28 -22.08
C GLU A 27 4.04 4.61 -21.52
N ARG A 28 4.16 4.73 -20.21
CA ARG A 28 4.63 5.95 -19.53
C ARG A 28 6.09 5.89 -19.10
N ILE A 29 6.74 4.74 -19.27
CA ILE A 29 8.17 4.60 -19.00
C ILE A 29 8.97 5.25 -20.12
N SER A 30 9.97 6.02 -19.74
CA SER A 30 10.96 6.61 -20.65
C SER A 30 12.36 6.38 -20.08
N HIS A 31 13.40 6.77 -20.83
CA HIS A 31 14.78 6.75 -20.38
C HIS A 31 15.03 7.62 -19.13
N ASN A 32 14.15 8.58 -18.85
CA ASN A 32 14.21 9.44 -17.67
C ASN A 32 13.49 8.84 -16.45
N THR A 33 12.70 7.78 -16.63
CA THR A 33 11.94 7.16 -15.52
C THR A 33 12.90 6.48 -14.55
N LYS A 34 12.92 6.93 -13.29
CA LYS A 34 13.82 6.40 -12.25
C LYS A 34 13.16 5.33 -11.40
N ALA A 35 11.88 5.48 -11.11
CA ALA A 35 11.13 4.55 -10.28
C ALA A 35 9.65 4.51 -10.66
N ILE A 36 9.02 3.37 -10.35
CA ILE A 36 7.57 3.15 -10.37
C ILE A 36 7.12 3.06 -8.92
N LEU A 37 6.11 3.82 -8.54
CA LEU A 37 5.53 3.76 -7.21
C LEU A 37 4.19 3.03 -7.28
N ILE A 38 4.04 1.98 -6.48
CA ILE A 38 2.82 1.19 -6.33
C ILE A 38 2.41 1.13 -4.86
N ASN A 39 1.12 0.88 -4.60
CA ASN A 39 0.58 0.68 -3.26
C ASN A 39 -0.41 -0.49 -3.28
N SER A 40 -0.10 -1.55 -2.52
CA SER A 40 -0.94 -2.76 -2.41
C SER A 40 -0.85 -3.33 -0.98
N PRO A 41 -1.97 -3.57 -0.30
CA PRO A 41 -3.34 -3.14 -0.63
C PRO A 41 -3.47 -1.64 -0.82
N SER A 42 -4.30 -1.21 -1.77
CA SER A 42 -4.35 0.18 -2.24
C SER A 42 -5.19 1.09 -1.33
N ASN A 43 -4.71 2.28 -1.09
CA ASN A 43 -5.49 3.39 -0.54
C ASN A 43 -5.89 4.32 -1.71
N PRO A 44 -7.21 4.56 -2.00
CA PRO A 44 -8.36 4.29 -1.11
C PRO A 44 -9.20 3.07 -1.51
N THR A 45 -8.83 2.28 -2.52
CA THR A 45 -9.73 1.28 -3.11
C THR A 45 -9.78 -0.04 -2.33
N GLY A 46 -8.77 -0.33 -1.50
CA GLY A 46 -8.64 -1.60 -0.80
C GLY A 46 -8.33 -2.80 -1.73
N CYS A 47 -7.99 -2.54 -3.00
CA CYS A 47 -7.66 -3.58 -3.96
C CYS A 47 -6.24 -4.10 -3.78
N LEU A 48 -6.05 -5.38 -4.04
CA LEU A 48 -4.75 -6.02 -4.17
C LEU A 48 -4.25 -5.94 -5.62
N ILE A 49 -2.94 -5.84 -5.80
CA ILE A 49 -2.31 -6.11 -7.09
C ILE A 49 -2.13 -7.63 -7.18
N SER A 50 -2.55 -8.24 -8.29
CA SER A 50 -2.44 -9.68 -8.50
C SER A 50 -0.98 -10.12 -8.61
N GLU A 51 -0.73 -11.41 -8.34
CA GLU A 51 0.60 -12.02 -8.52
C GLU A 51 1.13 -11.82 -9.93
N GLU A 52 0.27 -11.99 -10.93
CA GLU A 52 0.60 -11.81 -12.35
C GLU A 52 1.04 -10.36 -12.64
N ASP A 53 0.26 -9.37 -12.16
CA ASP A 53 0.57 -7.96 -12.34
C ASP A 53 1.85 -7.57 -11.56
N MET A 54 2.06 -8.10 -10.34
CA MET A 54 3.30 -7.90 -9.58
C MET A 54 4.53 -8.44 -10.32
N LYS A 55 4.46 -9.66 -10.87
CA LYS A 55 5.52 -10.24 -11.70
C LYS A 55 5.81 -9.39 -12.94
N ALA A 56 4.78 -8.93 -13.60
CA ALA A 56 4.90 -8.11 -14.80
C ALA A 56 5.52 -6.74 -14.48
N ILE A 57 5.15 -6.11 -13.35
CA ILE A 57 5.76 -4.86 -12.86
C ILE A 57 7.22 -5.08 -12.48
N ALA A 58 7.54 -6.18 -11.79
CA ALA A 58 8.90 -6.54 -11.41
C ALA A 58 9.85 -6.69 -12.60
N GLY A 59 9.33 -7.10 -13.76
CA GLY A 59 10.05 -7.20 -15.02
C GLY A 59 10.35 -5.87 -15.72
N LEU A 60 9.81 -4.75 -15.25
CA LEU A 60 10.04 -3.44 -15.85
C LEU A 60 11.42 -2.88 -15.45
N SER A 61 11.99 -2.02 -16.32
CA SER A 61 13.37 -1.53 -16.16
C SER A 61 13.61 -0.56 -14.97
N PRO A 62 12.68 0.33 -14.58
CA PRO A 62 12.90 1.24 -13.45
C PRO A 62 12.94 0.50 -12.10
N TYR A 63 13.46 1.18 -11.05
CA TYR A 63 13.28 0.71 -9.68
C TYR A 63 11.81 0.75 -9.30
N ILE A 64 11.42 -0.15 -8.38
CA ILE A 64 10.07 -0.15 -7.85
C ILE A 64 10.11 0.38 -6.41
N ILE A 65 9.18 1.26 -6.07
CA ILE A 65 8.90 1.68 -4.70
C ILE A 65 7.52 1.12 -4.37
N SER A 66 7.49 0.08 -3.55
CA SER A 66 6.26 -0.59 -3.13
C SER A 66 5.86 -0.12 -1.75
N ASP A 67 4.72 0.56 -1.65
CA ASP A 67 4.10 0.90 -0.38
C ASP A 67 3.19 -0.24 0.05
N GLU A 68 3.69 -1.04 1.00
CA GLU A 68 3.06 -2.24 1.54
C GLU A 68 2.54 -2.03 2.97
N ILE A 69 2.23 -0.77 3.33
CA ILE A 69 1.84 -0.39 4.69
C ILE A 69 0.58 -1.12 5.20
N TYR A 70 -0.25 -1.67 4.30
CA TYR A 70 -1.47 -2.41 4.65
C TYR A 70 -1.30 -3.93 4.61
N HIS A 71 -0.08 -4.46 4.37
CA HIS A 71 0.19 -5.90 4.46
C HIS A 71 -0.24 -6.45 5.82
N GLY A 72 -0.80 -7.66 5.82
CA GLY A 72 -1.44 -8.28 6.97
C GLY A 72 -2.91 -7.88 7.18
N LEU A 73 -3.37 -6.76 6.62
CA LEU A 73 -4.77 -6.35 6.61
C LEU A 73 -5.44 -6.78 5.31
N VAL A 74 -5.46 -8.07 5.05
CA VAL A 74 -6.10 -8.70 3.89
C VAL A 74 -7.15 -9.68 4.37
N TYR A 75 -8.33 -9.63 3.78
CA TYR A 75 -9.53 -10.38 4.16
C TYR A 75 -9.89 -11.46 3.16
N GLU A 76 -9.58 -11.21 1.88
CA GLU A 76 -9.85 -12.11 0.76
C GLU A 76 -8.72 -12.03 -0.26
N GLY A 77 -8.38 -13.18 -0.87
CA GLY A 77 -7.25 -13.28 -1.79
C GLY A 77 -5.91 -13.47 -1.09
N GLN A 78 -4.84 -13.29 -1.82
CA GLN A 78 -3.46 -13.43 -1.35
C GLN A 78 -2.69 -12.14 -1.63
N GLU A 79 -2.03 -11.60 -0.61
CA GLU A 79 -1.10 -10.49 -0.78
C GLU A 79 0.27 -11.01 -1.21
N HIS A 80 0.98 -10.19 -1.97
CA HIS A 80 2.32 -10.45 -2.43
C HIS A 80 3.21 -9.25 -2.19
N SER A 81 4.38 -9.45 -1.63
CA SER A 81 5.42 -8.44 -1.63
C SER A 81 6.11 -8.40 -2.99
N ILE A 82 6.45 -7.20 -3.45
CA ILE A 82 7.26 -7.04 -4.66
C ILE A 82 8.61 -7.77 -4.57
N LEU A 83 9.10 -8.01 -3.35
CA LEU A 83 10.36 -8.72 -3.09
C LEU A 83 10.32 -10.21 -3.43
N GLU A 84 9.13 -10.80 -3.59
CA GLU A 84 8.98 -12.16 -4.10
C GLU A 84 9.45 -12.29 -5.56
N PHE A 85 9.46 -11.16 -6.31
CA PHE A 85 9.67 -11.14 -7.74
C PHE A 85 10.92 -10.38 -8.19
N THR A 86 11.48 -9.49 -7.36
CA THR A 86 12.67 -8.72 -7.70
C THR A 86 13.40 -8.18 -6.48
N ASP A 87 14.74 -8.10 -6.57
CA ASP A 87 15.61 -7.42 -5.61
C ASP A 87 15.85 -5.93 -5.95
N ARG A 88 15.26 -5.45 -7.07
CA ARG A 88 15.37 -4.06 -7.54
C ARG A 88 14.25 -3.16 -6.99
N ALA A 89 13.80 -3.44 -5.79
CA ALA A 89 12.70 -2.74 -5.17
C ALA A 89 13.08 -2.12 -3.82
N PHE A 90 12.33 -1.07 -3.49
CA PHE A 90 12.27 -0.46 -2.16
C PHE A 90 10.88 -0.75 -1.60
N VAL A 91 10.81 -1.40 -0.44
CA VAL A 91 9.54 -1.65 0.24
C VAL A 91 9.39 -0.72 1.42
N LEU A 92 8.30 0.03 1.44
CA LEU A 92 7.88 0.87 2.56
C LEU A 92 6.83 0.11 3.37
N ASN A 93 7.08 -0.08 4.65
CA ASN A 93 6.12 -0.69 5.55
C ASN A 93 6.30 -0.13 6.96
N GLY A 94 5.47 -0.55 7.91
CA GLY A 94 5.56 -0.03 9.27
C GLY A 94 4.49 -0.56 10.22
N PHE A 95 4.50 -0.01 11.40
CA PHE A 95 3.69 -0.47 12.51
C PHE A 95 2.35 0.26 12.65
N SER A 96 2.15 1.31 11.84
CA SER A 96 0.99 2.20 11.99
C SER A 96 -0.35 1.52 11.75
N LYS A 97 -0.42 0.51 10.84
CA LYS A 97 -1.68 -0.06 10.37
C LYS A 97 -1.92 -1.43 10.99
N LEU A 98 -1.08 -2.42 10.66
CA LEU A 98 -1.23 -3.78 11.15
C LEU A 98 -1.20 -3.88 12.67
N TYR A 99 -0.39 -3.06 13.32
CA TYR A 99 -0.21 -3.07 14.78
C TYR A 99 -0.92 -1.92 15.50
N ALA A 100 -1.79 -1.18 14.81
CA ALA A 100 -2.51 -0.03 15.37
C ALA A 100 -1.62 1.03 16.05
N MET A 101 -0.35 1.15 15.65
CA MET A 101 0.66 2.01 16.27
C MET A 101 0.86 3.35 15.56
N THR A 102 -0.23 3.97 15.07
CA THR A 102 -0.16 5.24 14.32
C THR A 102 0.55 6.36 15.08
N GLY A 103 0.32 6.47 16.39
CA GLY A 103 0.90 7.49 17.27
C GLY A 103 2.40 7.29 17.54
N TYR A 104 2.94 6.10 17.37
CA TYR A 104 4.35 5.78 17.63
C TYR A 104 5.30 6.26 16.54
N ARG A 105 4.78 6.59 15.34
CA ARG A 105 5.56 7.10 14.21
C ARG A 105 6.74 6.18 13.84
N LEU A 106 6.51 4.86 13.79
CA LEU A 106 7.50 3.84 13.49
C LEU A 106 7.19 3.17 12.14
N GLY A 107 8.20 3.09 11.31
CA GLY A 107 8.17 2.38 10.02
C GLY A 107 9.56 1.89 9.66
N TYR A 108 9.63 1.12 8.58
CA TYR A 108 10.88 0.61 8.04
C TYR A 108 10.88 0.63 6.52
N LEU A 109 12.08 0.64 5.98
CA LEU A 109 12.36 0.57 4.55
C LEU A 109 13.27 -0.64 4.29
N ILE A 110 12.84 -1.51 3.39
CA ILE A 110 13.70 -2.55 2.82
C ILE A 110 14.23 -2.00 1.49
N ALA A 111 15.53 -2.07 1.28
CA ALA A 111 16.18 -1.50 0.10
C ALA A 111 17.31 -2.40 -0.41
N PRO A 112 17.65 -2.34 -1.70
CA PRO A 112 18.79 -3.07 -2.22
C PRO A 112 20.09 -2.69 -1.48
N PRO A 113 20.99 -3.64 -1.17
CA PRO A 113 22.14 -3.43 -0.27
C PRO A 113 22.98 -2.19 -0.57
N ARG A 114 23.18 -1.88 -1.85
CA ARG A 114 23.97 -0.71 -2.29
C ARG A 114 23.39 0.64 -1.86
N PHE A 115 22.08 0.71 -1.54
CA PHE A 115 21.42 1.93 -1.11
C PHE A 115 21.34 2.08 0.41
N ILE A 116 21.61 1.02 1.19
CA ILE A 116 21.48 1.06 2.65
C ILE A 116 22.35 2.16 3.25
N ARG A 117 23.63 2.22 2.91
CA ARG A 117 24.52 3.23 3.49
C ARG A 117 24.18 4.67 3.10
N PRO A 118 23.87 4.98 1.83
CA PRO A 118 23.33 6.30 1.47
C PRO A 118 22.06 6.68 2.23
N ILE A 119 21.10 5.75 2.36
CA ILE A 119 19.83 5.99 3.08
C ILE A 119 20.09 6.24 4.56
N GLN A 120 20.97 5.46 5.21
CA GLN A 120 21.35 5.68 6.61
C GLN A 120 21.95 7.07 6.83
N LYS A 121 22.80 7.55 5.93
CA LYS A 121 23.34 8.92 5.99
C LYS A 121 22.25 9.97 5.87
N MET A 122 21.29 9.78 4.98
CA MET A 122 20.15 10.68 4.85
C MET A 122 19.28 10.66 6.11
N GLN A 123 18.94 9.47 6.62
CA GLN A 123 18.17 9.30 7.85
C GLN A 123 18.83 10.00 9.04
N GLN A 124 20.12 9.79 9.23
CA GLN A 124 20.90 10.40 10.30
C GLN A 124 20.87 11.93 10.24
N ASN A 125 20.93 12.53 9.06
CA ASN A 125 20.98 13.97 8.89
C ASN A 125 19.59 14.63 8.94
N PHE A 126 18.52 13.94 8.54
CA PHE A 126 17.17 14.50 8.50
C PHE A 126 16.37 14.21 9.77
N PHE A 127 16.56 13.05 10.39
CA PHE A 127 15.67 12.55 11.45
C PHE A 127 16.40 11.95 12.65
N ILE A 128 17.72 11.78 12.58
CA ILE A 128 18.56 11.11 13.59
C ILE A 128 18.20 9.63 13.68
N CYS A 129 17.11 9.28 14.40
CA CYS A 129 16.58 7.92 14.52
C CYS A 129 15.11 7.94 14.96
N ALA A 130 14.44 6.79 14.86
CA ALA A 130 13.14 6.61 15.49
C ALA A 130 13.27 6.64 17.02
N GLY A 131 12.24 7.10 17.72
CA GLY A 131 12.22 7.16 19.19
C GLY A 131 12.43 5.79 19.82
N SER A 132 13.25 5.70 20.87
CA SER A 132 13.60 4.44 21.54
C SER A 132 12.40 3.70 22.11
N LEU A 133 11.41 4.42 22.64
CA LEU A 133 10.14 3.83 23.10
C LEU A 133 9.38 3.17 21.96
N ALA A 134 9.28 3.84 20.81
CA ALA A 134 8.64 3.30 19.61
C ALA A 134 9.35 2.03 19.11
N GLN A 135 10.68 2.02 19.10
CA GLN A 135 11.47 0.85 18.72
C GLN A 135 11.21 -0.34 19.66
N ARG A 136 11.15 -0.12 20.98
CA ARG A 136 10.83 -1.17 21.96
C ARG A 136 9.41 -1.72 21.75
N ALA A 137 8.44 -0.84 21.56
CA ALA A 137 7.07 -1.24 21.25
C ALA A 137 7.00 -2.03 19.91
N GLY A 138 7.79 -1.64 18.89
CA GLY A 138 7.88 -2.36 17.63
C GLY A 138 8.45 -3.77 17.77
N ILE A 139 9.41 -3.98 18.67
CA ILE A 139 9.93 -5.33 18.95
C ILE A 139 8.83 -6.20 19.55
N ALA A 140 8.12 -5.71 20.58
CA ALA A 140 7.01 -6.43 21.18
C ALA A 140 5.89 -6.73 20.15
N ALA A 141 5.55 -5.75 19.30
CA ALA A 141 4.57 -5.94 18.24
C ALA A 141 4.93 -7.10 17.30
N LEU A 142 6.20 -7.21 16.90
CA LEU A 142 6.67 -8.28 16.01
C LEU A 142 6.74 -9.66 16.69
N GLN A 143 6.95 -9.71 17.99
CA GLN A 143 7.22 -10.94 18.72
C GLN A 143 6.00 -11.50 19.46
N GLU A 144 5.06 -10.64 19.86
CA GLU A 144 4.08 -10.99 20.89
C GLU A 144 2.63 -10.65 20.50
N SER A 145 2.34 -10.02 19.34
CA SER A 145 1.00 -9.49 19.05
C SER A 145 0.23 -10.25 17.95
N GLU A 146 0.55 -11.49 17.67
CA GLU A 146 -0.11 -12.28 16.62
C GLU A 146 -1.62 -12.43 16.88
N ALA A 147 -2.00 -12.72 18.14
CA ALA A 147 -3.40 -12.90 18.52
C ALA A 147 -4.20 -11.59 18.40
N GLU A 148 -3.63 -10.46 18.84
CA GLU A 148 -4.26 -9.15 18.77
C GLU A 148 -4.41 -8.67 17.31
N VAL A 149 -3.43 -8.98 16.46
CA VAL A 149 -3.49 -8.69 15.02
C VAL A 149 -4.64 -9.47 14.37
N GLU A 150 -4.77 -10.78 14.68
CA GLU A 150 -5.85 -11.62 14.13
C GLU A 150 -7.23 -11.16 14.62
N GLU A 151 -7.36 -10.83 15.90
CA GLU A 151 -8.61 -10.27 16.44
C GLU A 151 -8.96 -8.95 15.73
N MET A 152 -8.02 -8.04 15.59
CA MET A 152 -8.23 -6.75 14.92
C MET A 152 -8.61 -6.95 13.44
N ARG A 153 -7.94 -7.86 12.72
CA ARG A 153 -8.26 -8.21 11.33
C ARG A 153 -9.69 -8.72 11.20
N SER A 154 -10.11 -9.61 12.11
CA SER A 154 -11.48 -10.12 12.18
C SER A 154 -12.51 -9.00 12.43
N ILE A 155 -12.21 -8.06 13.32
CA ILE A 155 -13.07 -6.90 13.59
C ILE A 155 -13.19 -6.02 12.34
N TYR A 156 -12.09 -5.75 11.66
CA TYR A 156 -12.11 -4.95 10.42
C TYR A 156 -12.89 -5.64 9.31
N ASP A 157 -12.77 -6.96 9.14
CA ASP A 157 -13.55 -7.68 8.13
C ASP A 157 -15.05 -7.61 8.40
N ARG A 158 -15.48 -7.76 9.66
CA ARG A 158 -16.90 -7.58 10.05
C ARG A 158 -17.39 -6.15 9.73
N ARG A 159 -16.57 -5.13 10.05
CA ARG A 159 -16.90 -3.73 9.76
C ARG A 159 -16.93 -3.47 8.26
N ARG A 160 -16.01 -4.03 7.49
CA ARG A 160 -15.97 -3.97 6.04
C ARG A 160 -17.28 -4.47 5.44
N LYS A 161 -17.68 -5.69 5.79
CA LYS A 161 -18.92 -6.32 5.31
C LYS A 161 -20.16 -5.50 5.69
N PHE A 162 -20.21 -5.00 6.91
CA PHE A 162 -21.28 -4.12 7.35
C PHE A 162 -21.33 -2.82 6.54
N MET A 163 -20.21 -2.13 6.36
CA MET A 163 -20.13 -0.87 5.61
C MET A 163 -20.52 -1.06 4.15
N ILE A 164 -20.03 -2.11 3.48
CA ILE A 164 -20.39 -2.43 2.09
C ILE A 164 -21.92 -2.57 1.97
N LYS A 165 -22.52 -3.40 2.84
CA LYS A 165 -23.96 -3.61 2.86
C LYS A 165 -24.72 -2.30 3.05
N ARG A 166 -24.35 -1.51 4.07
CA ARG A 166 -25.07 -0.26 4.41
C ARG A 166 -24.93 0.80 3.32
N LEU A 167 -23.77 0.95 2.71
CA LEU A 167 -23.56 1.88 1.61
C LEU A 167 -24.43 1.52 0.40
N LYS A 168 -24.49 0.23 0.04
CA LYS A 168 -25.37 -0.25 -1.04
C LYS A 168 -26.87 0.01 -0.73
N GLU A 169 -27.30 -0.28 0.51
CA GLU A 169 -28.69 0.00 0.95
C GLU A 169 -29.02 1.50 0.89
N LEU A 170 -28.06 2.38 1.11
CA LEU A 170 -28.19 3.82 1.01
C LEU A 170 -28.14 4.34 -0.44
N GLY A 171 -27.89 3.49 -1.43
CA GLY A 171 -27.87 3.87 -2.84
C GLY A 171 -26.50 4.24 -3.40
N PHE A 172 -25.41 4.05 -2.64
CA PHE A 172 -24.06 4.17 -3.18
C PHE A 172 -23.70 2.98 -4.07
N SER A 173 -22.99 3.22 -5.16
CA SER A 173 -22.41 2.14 -5.94
C SER A 173 -20.97 1.87 -5.48
N ILE A 174 -20.59 0.60 -5.47
CA ILE A 174 -19.25 0.13 -5.12
C ILE A 174 -18.80 -0.75 -6.27
N ALA A 175 -17.89 -0.23 -7.09
CA ALA A 175 -17.41 -0.93 -8.29
C ALA A 175 -16.60 -2.18 -7.95
N VAL A 176 -15.86 -2.12 -6.85
CA VAL A 176 -15.06 -3.24 -6.32
C VAL A 176 -15.20 -3.27 -4.80
N GLU A 177 -15.55 -4.43 -4.28
CA GLU A 177 -15.49 -4.66 -2.84
C GLU A 177 -14.03 -4.78 -2.41
N PRO A 178 -13.59 -3.99 -1.41
CA PRO A 178 -12.21 -4.00 -0.98
C PRO A 178 -11.85 -5.36 -0.37
N THR A 179 -10.72 -5.92 -0.76
CA THR A 179 -10.20 -7.18 -0.24
C THR A 179 -9.11 -6.99 0.82
N GLY A 180 -8.61 -5.76 0.96
CA GLY A 180 -7.60 -5.39 1.95
C GLY A 180 -7.76 -3.96 2.47
N ALA A 181 -6.84 -3.55 3.33
CA ALA A 181 -6.84 -2.28 4.05
C ALA A 181 -8.11 -2.09 4.91
N PHE A 182 -8.55 -0.86 5.17
CA PHE A 182 -9.77 -0.56 5.94
C PHE A 182 -10.60 0.58 5.30
N TYR A 183 -10.60 0.62 3.98
CA TYR A 183 -11.35 1.59 3.19
C TYR A 183 -12.50 0.91 2.44
N VAL A 184 -13.58 1.64 2.23
CA VAL A 184 -14.60 1.33 1.24
C VAL A 184 -14.72 2.54 0.32
N PHE A 185 -14.34 2.37 -0.94
CA PHE A 185 -14.36 3.44 -1.93
C PHE A 185 -15.69 3.38 -2.71
N ALA A 186 -16.62 4.23 -2.29
CA ALA A 186 -17.97 4.26 -2.84
C ALA A 186 -18.17 5.44 -3.79
N ASN A 187 -18.93 5.23 -4.86
CA ASN A 187 -19.33 6.26 -5.80
C ASN A 187 -20.63 6.92 -5.32
N ALA A 188 -20.59 8.25 -5.16
CA ALA A 188 -21.68 9.08 -4.67
C ALA A 188 -22.43 9.84 -5.78
N ARG A 189 -22.22 9.53 -7.06
CA ARG A 189 -22.82 10.27 -8.19
C ARG A 189 -24.35 10.36 -8.10
N SER A 190 -25.00 9.30 -7.59
CA SER A 190 -26.47 9.30 -7.39
C SER A 190 -26.97 10.39 -6.43
N PHE A 191 -26.10 11.00 -5.64
CA PHE A 191 -26.44 12.02 -4.65
C PHE A 191 -25.98 13.42 -5.05
N SER A 192 -25.03 13.57 -5.99
CA SER A 192 -24.43 14.87 -6.29
C SER A 192 -25.18 15.70 -7.31
N GLY A 193 -26.16 15.14 -8.01
CA GLY A 193 -26.92 15.85 -9.04
C GLY A 193 -26.12 16.30 -10.25
N ASP A 194 -24.81 16.09 -10.25
CA ASP A 194 -23.93 16.36 -11.38
C ASP A 194 -23.91 15.15 -12.31
N SER A 195 -24.58 15.34 -13.43
CA SER A 195 -24.62 14.42 -14.58
C SER A 195 -23.35 14.50 -15.42
#